data_feea54b5ba2a5c706ad8bc900a0a4753
#
_entry.id   feea54b5ba2a5c706ad8bc900a0a4753
#
_cell.length_a   1.000
_cell.length_b   1.000
_cell.length_c   1.000
_cell.angle_alpha   90.00
_cell.angle_beta   90.00
_cell.angle_gamma   90.00
#
_symmetry.space_group_name_H-M   'P 1'
#
loop_
_entity.id
_entity.type
_entity.pdbx_description
1 polymer ?
#
loop_
_entity_poly.entity_id
_entity_poly.type
_entity_poly.pdbx_seq_one_letter_code
_entity_poly.pdbx_strand_id
1 'polypeptide(L)'
;MAHSTAQKILWQLLSAPDSWISGNDLAKRFNISRESVWKAINGLRKNGNNIESRRNLGYRFTGNSRLSADIIDFYTYNHFTNRLYVEDQVSSTQSVAKAFLSHHLVSAPTVFIADHQTAGYGRQGRSFYSPAATGLYFSMILPSPTDKPLQAGLMTTTFAVLIVEVLKQFFPAQDFRYKWVNDIYLNHKKVGGILTEAVVDLESRTTASLVVGIGLNITTKEFPLDLKDKATGIAPADRNLLVSRLIETIANNYSDYDNPQYLEQYRQGSMILGQEVDLLVNGEAIAGIAKKIENDGALTIRSADGKTKTFNSGEVVKVNFEK
;
A
#
# COMPACT_ATOMS: atom_id res chain seq x y z
N MET A 1 8.77 -18.77 -15.83
CA MET A 1 9.15 -20.05 -15.17
C MET A 1 7.90 -20.89 -14.95
N ALA A 2 8.00 -22.23 -15.01
CA ALA A 2 6.83 -23.06 -14.72
C ALA A 2 6.52 -23.04 -13.21
N HIS A 3 5.25 -22.85 -12.86
CA HIS A 3 4.79 -22.89 -11.46
C HIS A 3 5.09 -24.24 -10.81
N SER A 4 5.51 -24.22 -9.54
CA SER A 4 5.75 -25.43 -8.76
C SER A 4 4.46 -26.23 -8.55
N THR A 5 4.59 -27.53 -8.29
CA THR A 5 3.42 -28.37 -7.96
C THR A 5 2.65 -27.83 -6.74
N ALA A 6 3.35 -27.34 -5.72
CA ALA A 6 2.74 -26.76 -4.53
C ALA A 6 1.93 -25.49 -4.87
N GLN A 7 2.49 -24.61 -5.69
CA GLN A 7 1.82 -23.40 -6.14
C GLN A 7 0.56 -23.70 -6.97
N LYS A 8 0.63 -24.67 -7.90
CA LYS A 8 -0.54 -25.11 -8.68
C LYS A 8 -1.65 -25.65 -7.79
N ILE A 9 -1.32 -26.45 -6.76
CA ILE A 9 -2.28 -26.98 -5.79
C ILE A 9 -2.86 -25.83 -4.98
N LEU A 10 -2.06 -24.90 -4.47
CA LEU A 10 -2.52 -23.74 -3.72
C LEU A 10 -3.52 -22.93 -4.55
N TRP A 11 -3.21 -22.62 -5.79
CA TRP A 11 -4.09 -21.86 -6.68
C TRP A 11 -5.40 -22.58 -7.00
N GLN A 12 -5.36 -23.91 -7.11
CA GLN A 12 -6.58 -24.70 -7.25
C GLN A 12 -7.47 -24.62 -6.00
N LEU A 13 -6.86 -24.58 -4.81
CA LEU A 13 -7.61 -24.40 -3.56
C LEU A 13 -8.15 -22.97 -3.41
N LEU A 14 -7.38 -21.97 -3.82
CA LEU A 14 -7.80 -20.56 -3.81
C LEU A 14 -8.93 -20.26 -4.81
N SER A 15 -8.98 -20.98 -5.95
CA SER A 15 -10.05 -20.81 -6.95
C SER A 15 -11.40 -21.35 -6.49
N ALA A 16 -11.44 -22.10 -5.38
CA ALA A 16 -12.66 -22.68 -4.82
C ALA A 16 -12.61 -22.61 -3.26
N PRO A 17 -12.59 -21.39 -2.68
CA PRO A 17 -12.21 -21.17 -1.28
C PRO A 17 -13.10 -21.94 -0.28
N ASP A 18 -14.38 -22.07 -0.53
CA ASP A 18 -15.32 -22.75 0.38
C ASP A 18 -15.57 -24.22 0.05
N SER A 19 -14.85 -24.76 -0.94
CA SER A 19 -15.07 -26.09 -1.45
C SER A 19 -14.00 -27.09 -1.00
N TRP A 20 -14.42 -28.32 -0.77
CA TRP A 20 -13.50 -29.44 -0.53
C TRP A 20 -13.03 -30.02 -1.86
N ILE A 21 -11.74 -30.16 -2.04
CA ILE A 21 -11.14 -30.77 -3.23
C ILE A 21 -10.44 -32.05 -2.84
N SER A 22 -10.84 -33.17 -3.46
CA SER A 22 -10.26 -34.48 -3.11
C SER A 22 -8.79 -34.56 -3.52
N GLY A 23 -7.99 -35.27 -2.72
CA GLY A 23 -6.59 -35.53 -3.07
C GLY A 23 -6.44 -36.36 -4.36
N ASN A 24 -7.45 -37.14 -4.73
CA ASN A 24 -7.48 -37.87 -6.00
C ASN A 24 -7.67 -36.92 -7.19
N ASP A 25 -8.57 -35.94 -7.06
CA ASP A 25 -8.83 -34.98 -8.14
C ASP A 25 -7.61 -34.08 -8.36
N LEU A 26 -6.95 -33.64 -7.28
CA LEU A 26 -5.67 -32.91 -7.37
C LEU A 26 -4.58 -33.76 -8.03
N ALA A 27 -4.46 -35.03 -7.65
CA ALA A 27 -3.50 -35.96 -8.22
C ALA A 27 -3.71 -36.15 -9.73
N LYS A 28 -4.97 -36.41 -10.14
CA LYS A 28 -5.35 -36.54 -11.55
C LYS A 28 -5.12 -35.26 -12.33
N ARG A 29 -5.58 -34.11 -11.80
CA ARG A 29 -5.49 -32.81 -12.48
C ARG A 29 -4.06 -32.40 -12.79
N PHE A 30 -3.12 -32.67 -11.89
CA PHE A 30 -1.73 -32.27 -12.03
C PHE A 30 -0.80 -33.42 -12.48
N ASN A 31 -1.36 -34.59 -12.78
CA ASN A 31 -0.65 -35.81 -13.18
C ASN A 31 0.49 -36.17 -12.20
N ILE A 32 0.16 -36.26 -10.91
CA ILE A 32 1.08 -36.58 -9.81
C ILE A 32 0.49 -37.66 -8.90
N SER A 33 1.32 -38.23 -8.02
CA SER A 33 0.84 -39.19 -7.03
C SER A 33 0.07 -38.50 -5.87
N ARG A 34 -0.80 -39.26 -5.20
CA ARG A 34 -1.47 -38.80 -3.95
C ARG A 34 -0.47 -38.43 -2.86
N GLU A 35 0.64 -39.14 -2.79
CA GLU A 35 1.74 -38.83 -1.87
C GLU A 35 2.36 -37.49 -2.17
N SER A 36 2.56 -37.14 -3.45
CA SER A 36 3.05 -35.84 -3.89
C SER A 36 2.07 -34.71 -3.52
N VAL A 37 0.76 -34.93 -3.65
CA VAL A 37 -0.27 -33.98 -3.18
C VAL A 37 -0.15 -33.78 -1.67
N TRP A 38 -0.07 -34.85 -0.89
CA TRP A 38 0.08 -34.77 0.56
C TRP A 38 1.35 -34.01 0.99
N LYS A 39 2.49 -34.30 0.36
CA LYS A 39 3.75 -33.58 0.60
C LYS A 39 3.63 -32.10 0.28
N ALA A 40 3.01 -31.75 -0.85
CA ALA A 40 2.78 -30.36 -1.24
C ALA A 40 1.89 -29.62 -0.23
N ILE A 41 0.75 -30.22 0.17
CA ILE A 41 -0.14 -29.65 1.19
C ILE A 41 0.58 -29.43 2.52
N ASN A 42 1.40 -30.37 2.97
CA ASN A 42 2.17 -30.21 4.20
C ASN A 42 3.25 -29.11 4.08
N GLY A 43 3.87 -28.95 2.92
CA GLY A 43 4.76 -27.83 2.62
C GLY A 43 4.02 -26.49 2.69
N LEU A 44 2.86 -26.41 2.05
CA LEU A 44 2.02 -25.19 2.08
C LEU A 44 1.60 -24.82 3.51
N ARG A 45 1.23 -25.79 4.34
CA ARG A 45 0.90 -25.55 5.76
C ARG A 45 2.07 -24.98 6.55
N LYS A 46 3.28 -25.51 6.33
CA LYS A 46 4.51 -24.98 6.96
C LYS A 46 4.79 -23.53 6.57
N ASN A 47 4.35 -23.11 5.38
CA ASN A 47 4.46 -21.73 4.88
C ASN A 47 3.28 -20.83 5.31
N GLY A 48 2.53 -21.22 6.36
CA GLY A 48 1.47 -20.39 6.94
C GLY A 48 0.11 -20.50 6.27
N ASN A 49 -0.06 -21.41 5.29
CA ASN A 49 -1.36 -21.64 4.68
C ASN A 49 -2.25 -22.51 5.58
N ASN A 50 -3.41 -22.03 5.95
CA ASN A 50 -4.42 -22.76 6.69
C ASN A 50 -5.21 -23.64 5.70
N ILE A 51 -4.83 -24.92 5.62
CA ILE A 51 -5.47 -25.90 4.76
C ILE A 51 -6.05 -26.99 5.64
N GLU A 52 -7.36 -27.08 5.69
CA GLU A 52 -8.06 -28.17 6.39
C GLU A 52 -7.99 -29.45 5.60
N SER A 53 -8.01 -30.59 6.30
CA SER A 53 -8.17 -31.93 5.72
C SER A 53 -9.33 -32.64 6.37
N ARG A 54 -10.20 -33.25 5.58
CA ARG A 54 -11.30 -34.08 6.07
C ARG A 54 -11.36 -35.40 5.31
N ARG A 55 -11.51 -36.49 6.09
CA ARG A 55 -11.63 -37.83 5.49
C ARG A 55 -12.80 -37.87 4.48
N ASN A 56 -12.57 -38.45 3.32
CA ASN A 56 -13.49 -38.60 2.19
C ASN A 56 -13.88 -37.27 1.49
N LEU A 57 -13.50 -36.08 1.98
CA LEU A 57 -13.74 -34.80 1.33
C LEU A 57 -12.49 -34.23 0.67
N GLY A 58 -11.33 -34.37 1.30
CA GLY A 58 -10.07 -33.86 0.78
C GLY A 58 -9.55 -32.66 1.55
N TYR A 59 -9.21 -31.58 0.82
CA TYR A 59 -8.56 -30.39 1.31
C TYR A 59 -9.38 -29.14 1.03
N ARG A 60 -9.36 -28.16 1.93
CA ARG A 60 -9.99 -26.86 1.78
C ARG A 60 -9.06 -25.77 2.33
N PHE A 61 -8.88 -24.70 1.55
CA PHE A 61 -8.15 -23.52 2.03
C PHE A 61 -9.08 -22.68 2.91
N THR A 62 -8.56 -22.22 4.05
CA THR A 62 -9.33 -21.43 5.03
C THR A 62 -8.65 -20.12 5.40
N GLY A 63 -7.55 -19.79 4.73
CA GLY A 63 -6.84 -18.52 4.94
C GLY A 63 -5.31 -18.66 4.99
N ASN A 64 -4.64 -17.56 5.21
CA ASN A 64 -3.20 -17.52 5.41
C ASN A 64 -2.87 -16.56 6.57
N SER A 65 -1.96 -16.94 7.44
CA SER A 65 -1.51 -16.12 8.57
C SER A 65 -0.40 -15.13 8.21
N ARG A 66 0.20 -15.26 7.01
CA ARG A 66 1.33 -14.47 6.53
C ARG A 66 1.03 -13.81 5.18
N LEU A 67 1.82 -12.81 4.82
CA LEU A 67 1.90 -12.34 3.44
C LEU A 67 2.62 -13.40 2.59
N SER A 68 2.10 -13.68 1.39
CA SER A 68 2.57 -14.76 0.54
C SER A 68 2.61 -14.31 -0.92
N ALA A 69 3.80 -14.37 -1.53
CA ALA A 69 3.97 -14.05 -2.94
C ALA A 69 3.06 -14.91 -3.84
N ASP A 70 2.93 -16.22 -3.54
CA ASP A 70 2.11 -17.14 -4.33
C ASP A 70 0.61 -16.78 -4.30
N ILE A 71 0.10 -16.29 -3.15
CA ILE A 71 -1.30 -15.89 -2.99
C ILE A 71 -1.53 -14.52 -3.65
N ILE A 72 -0.62 -13.58 -3.46
CA ILE A 72 -0.69 -12.26 -4.08
C ILE A 72 -0.63 -12.39 -5.60
N ASP A 73 0.29 -13.21 -6.13
CA ASP A 73 0.41 -13.48 -7.57
C ASP A 73 -0.85 -14.13 -8.14
N PHE A 74 -1.51 -15.03 -7.39
CA PHE A 74 -2.82 -15.57 -7.75
C PHE A 74 -3.88 -14.48 -7.88
N TYR A 75 -4.01 -13.61 -6.88
CA TYR A 75 -5.03 -12.55 -6.86
C TYR A 75 -4.76 -11.42 -7.86
N THR A 76 -3.51 -11.22 -8.28
CA THR A 76 -3.11 -10.29 -9.34
C THR A 76 -3.05 -10.96 -10.72
N TYR A 77 -3.65 -12.15 -10.88
CA TYR A 77 -3.68 -12.89 -12.14
C TYR A 77 -2.31 -13.05 -12.82
N ASN A 78 -1.25 -13.20 -12.03
CA ASN A 78 0.15 -13.32 -12.47
C ASN A 78 0.73 -12.06 -13.15
N HIS A 79 0.10 -10.90 -13.02
CA HIS A 79 0.59 -9.66 -13.65
C HIS A 79 1.96 -9.23 -13.11
N PHE A 80 2.33 -9.70 -11.90
CA PHE A 80 3.57 -9.33 -11.22
C PHE A 80 4.56 -10.48 -11.06
N THR A 81 4.34 -11.62 -11.71
CA THR A 81 5.27 -12.77 -11.65
C THR A 81 6.71 -12.32 -11.96
N ASN A 82 7.66 -12.70 -11.09
CA ASN A 82 9.07 -12.25 -11.07
C ASN A 82 9.31 -10.76 -10.80
N ARG A 83 8.29 -9.98 -10.44
CA ARG A 83 8.38 -8.57 -10.05
C ARG A 83 7.71 -8.31 -8.70
N LEU A 84 7.44 -9.35 -7.94
CA LEU A 84 6.84 -9.33 -6.62
C LEU A 84 7.80 -9.98 -5.62
N TYR A 85 8.28 -9.21 -4.67
CA TYR A 85 9.19 -9.63 -3.61
C TYR A 85 8.49 -9.49 -2.27
N VAL A 86 8.37 -10.59 -1.53
CA VAL A 86 7.69 -10.63 -0.22
C VAL A 86 8.65 -11.18 0.81
N GLU A 87 8.92 -10.39 1.84
CA GLU A 87 9.90 -10.69 2.89
C GLU A 87 9.22 -10.67 4.28
N ASP A 88 9.67 -11.53 5.18
CA ASP A 88 9.19 -11.51 6.57
C ASP A 88 9.64 -10.21 7.27
N GLN A 89 10.90 -9.77 7.02
CA GLN A 89 11.46 -8.58 7.65
C GLN A 89 12.50 -7.91 6.75
N VAL A 90 12.42 -6.58 6.69
CA VAL A 90 13.43 -5.71 6.05
C VAL A 90 13.71 -4.49 6.94
N SER A 91 14.74 -3.72 6.62
CA SER A 91 14.93 -2.39 7.22
C SER A 91 13.79 -1.45 6.81
N SER A 92 13.55 -1.32 5.51
CA SER A 92 12.47 -0.55 4.91
C SER A 92 12.24 -1.04 3.48
N THR A 93 10.99 -1.26 3.09
CA THR A 93 10.63 -1.60 1.70
C THR A 93 11.05 -0.51 0.72
N GLN A 94 10.99 0.76 1.15
CA GLN A 94 11.43 1.90 0.36
C GLN A 94 12.95 1.85 0.09
N SER A 95 13.75 1.52 1.11
CA SER A 95 15.20 1.37 0.96
C SER A 95 15.55 0.18 0.06
N VAL A 96 14.85 -0.95 0.20
CA VAL A 96 15.04 -2.14 -0.65
C VAL A 96 14.70 -1.81 -2.10
N ALA A 97 13.59 -1.13 -2.37
CA ALA A 97 13.21 -0.71 -3.72
C ALA A 97 14.24 0.22 -4.35
N LYS A 98 14.74 1.21 -3.59
CA LYS A 98 15.80 2.11 -4.09
C LYS A 98 17.12 1.40 -4.34
N ALA A 99 17.52 0.47 -3.48
CA ALA A 99 18.69 -0.36 -3.69
C ALA A 99 18.55 -1.28 -4.91
N PHE A 100 17.36 -1.79 -5.19
CA PHE A 100 17.09 -2.55 -6.40
C PHE A 100 17.31 -1.72 -7.67
N LEU A 101 16.84 -0.47 -7.70
CA LEU A 101 17.02 0.45 -8.83
C LEU A 101 18.49 0.79 -9.12
N SER A 102 19.38 0.75 -8.12
CA SER A 102 20.81 1.02 -8.36
C SER A 102 21.51 -0.07 -9.18
N HIS A 103 20.86 -1.23 -9.36
CA HIS A 103 21.43 -2.37 -10.09
C HIS A 103 20.53 -2.90 -11.21
N HIS A 104 19.30 -2.38 -11.35
CA HIS A 104 18.33 -2.91 -12.32
C HIS A 104 17.56 -1.79 -13.00
N LEU A 105 17.47 -1.87 -14.33
CA LEU A 105 16.52 -1.07 -15.08
C LEU A 105 15.13 -1.67 -14.93
N VAL A 106 14.14 -0.85 -14.60
CA VAL A 106 12.77 -1.29 -14.37
C VAL A 106 11.86 -0.69 -15.44
N SER A 107 11.31 -1.54 -16.29
CA SER A 107 10.40 -1.14 -17.39
C SER A 107 8.92 -1.39 -17.09
N ALA A 108 8.61 -2.01 -15.96
CA ALA A 108 7.25 -2.31 -15.53
C ALA A 108 7.13 -2.27 -14.00
N PRO A 109 5.95 -2.02 -13.43
CA PRO A 109 5.74 -1.96 -12.00
C PRO A 109 6.35 -3.17 -11.27
N THR A 110 7.16 -2.90 -10.23
CA THR A 110 7.86 -3.90 -9.41
C THR A 110 7.57 -3.64 -7.94
N VAL A 111 7.28 -4.67 -7.17
CA VAL A 111 6.69 -4.56 -5.84
C VAL A 111 7.54 -5.23 -4.78
N PHE A 112 7.76 -4.54 -3.67
CA PHE A 112 8.50 -5.01 -2.50
C PHE A 112 7.58 -4.91 -1.28
N ILE A 113 7.28 -6.02 -0.63
CA ILE A 113 6.38 -6.12 0.52
C ILE A 113 7.16 -6.69 1.70
N ALA A 114 6.89 -6.18 2.91
CA ALA A 114 7.42 -6.78 4.12
C ALA A 114 6.33 -6.92 5.18
N ASP A 115 6.39 -8.01 5.95
CA ASP A 115 5.51 -8.19 7.10
C ASP A 115 5.92 -7.30 8.28
N HIS A 116 7.22 -7.00 8.42
CA HIS A 116 7.82 -6.15 9.45
C HIS A 116 8.89 -5.22 8.85
N GLN A 117 8.93 -3.96 9.31
CA GLN A 117 10.05 -3.06 9.03
C GLN A 117 10.74 -2.63 10.32
N THR A 118 12.08 -2.82 10.40
CA THR A 118 12.86 -2.43 11.57
C THR A 118 13.23 -0.95 11.60
N ALA A 119 13.23 -0.30 10.44
CA ALA A 119 13.56 1.11 10.25
C ALA A 119 12.66 1.74 9.18
N GLY A 120 11.34 1.45 9.23
CA GLY A 120 10.35 2.05 8.34
C GLY A 120 10.34 3.57 8.49
N TYR A 121 10.26 4.31 7.37
CA TYR A 121 10.27 5.76 7.39
C TYR A 121 9.29 6.36 6.38
N GLY A 122 8.87 7.58 6.67
CA GLY A 122 8.07 8.45 5.83
C GLY A 122 8.83 9.71 5.40
N ARG A 123 8.10 10.76 5.05
CA ARG A 123 8.67 12.05 4.62
C ARG A 123 9.58 12.64 5.68
N GLN A 124 10.65 13.32 5.23
CA GLN A 124 11.67 13.94 6.09
C GLN A 124 12.34 12.95 7.07
N GLY A 125 12.39 11.65 6.72
CA GLY A 125 13.04 10.64 7.54
C GLY A 125 12.29 10.26 8.82
N ARG A 126 11.03 10.67 8.99
CA ARG A 126 10.24 10.33 10.19
C ARG A 126 9.96 8.85 10.26
N SER A 127 10.14 8.28 11.44
CA SER A 127 9.84 6.87 11.67
C SER A 127 8.38 6.54 11.37
N PHE A 128 8.16 5.40 10.71
CA PHE A 128 6.86 4.79 10.53
C PHE A 128 6.83 3.46 11.27
N TYR A 129 6.03 3.36 12.32
CA TYR A 129 5.88 2.17 13.13
C TYR A 129 5.27 1.03 12.32
N SER A 130 6.00 -0.07 12.17
CA SER A 130 5.68 -1.16 11.23
C SER A 130 5.79 -2.54 11.88
N PRO A 131 4.98 -2.85 12.92
CA PRO A 131 5.03 -4.14 13.61
C PRO A 131 4.58 -5.30 12.71
N ALA A 132 5.12 -6.49 12.96
CA ALA A 132 4.78 -7.69 12.20
C ALA A 132 3.29 -8.06 12.30
N ALA A 133 2.77 -8.70 11.26
CA ALA A 133 1.45 -9.33 11.19
C ALA A 133 0.23 -8.39 11.31
N THR A 134 0.41 -7.08 11.49
CA THR A 134 -0.71 -6.17 11.79
C THR A 134 -0.94 -5.07 10.75
N GLY A 135 0.04 -4.82 9.89
CA GLY A 135 -0.05 -3.79 8.86
C GLY A 135 0.19 -4.33 7.45
N LEU A 136 0.17 -3.42 6.49
CA LEU A 136 0.68 -3.62 5.14
C LEU A 136 1.75 -2.58 4.87
N TYR A 137 2.96 -3.03 4.57
CA TYR A 137 4.12 -2.20 4.29
C TYR A 137 4.70 -2.65 2.97
N PHE A 138 4.59 -1.81 1.96
CA PHE A 138 5.09 -2.13 0.64
C PHE A 138 5.56 -0.89 -0.10
N SER A 139 6.46 -1.10 -1.05
CA SER A 139 6.91 -0.07 -1.97
C SER A 139 6.81 -0.58 -3.40
N MET A 140 6.39 0.28 -4.30
CA MET A 140 6.32 0.00 -5.73
C MET A 140 7.33 0.86 -6.47
N ILE A 141 8.13 0.25 -7.33
CA ILE A 141 8.86 0.95 -8.36
C ILE A 141 7.91 1.07 -9.56
N LEU A 142 7.64 2.30 -9.97
CA LEU A 142 6.82 2.62 -11.13
C LEU A 142 7.69 3.34 -12.16
N PRO A 143 7.81 2.84 -13.40
CA PRO A 143 8.46 3.59 -14.47
C PRO A 143 7.82 4.97 -14.64
N SER A 144 8.61 5.97 -15.03
CA SER A 144 8.05 7.31 -15.27
C SER A 144 6.93 7.25 -16.30
N PRO A 145 5.72 7.75 -16.01
CA PRO A 145 4.57 7.60 -16.92
C PRO A 145 4.64 8.55 -18.13
N THR A 146 5.45 9.58 -18.05
CA THR A 146 5.50 10.64 -19.08
C THR A 146 6.92 11.21 -19.20
N ASP A 147 7.22 11.82 -20.34
CA ASP A 147 8.44 12.60 -20.55
C ASP A 147 8.34 14.02 -19.95
N LYS A 148 7.21 14.37 -19.35
CA LYS A 148 6.98 15.64 -18.66
C LYS A 148 7.50 15.60 -17.22
N PRO A 149 7.93 16.75 -16.66
CA PRO A 149 8.25 16.84 -15.25
C PRO A 149 7.09 16.39 -14.37
N LEU A 150 7.37 15.48 -13.43
CA LEU A 150 6.35 14.94 -12.54
C LEU A 150 5.92 15.97 -11.48
N GLN A 151 4.62 16.05 -11.25
CA GLN A 151 4.03 16.86 -10.20
C GLN A 151 3.86 16.01 -8.93
N ALA A 152 4.89 15.99 -8.08
CA ALA A 152 4.95 15.09 -6.93
C ALA A 152 3.76 15.26 -5.95
N GLY A 153 3.28 16.50 -5.77
CA GLY A 153 2.10 16.79 -4.94
C GLY A 153 0.85 16.11 -5.49
N LEU A 154 0.58 16.34 -6.79
CA LEU A 154 -0.58 15.79 -7.47
C LEU A 154 -0.53 14.25 -7.51
N MET A 155 0.63 13.68 -7.80
CA MET A 155 0.80 12.23 -7.81
C MET A 155 0.56 11.61 -6.42
N THR A 156 1.04 12.25 -5.35
CA THR A 156 0.82 11.76 -3.98
C THR A 156 -0.67 11.82 -3.60
N THR A 157 -1.39 12.88 -3.99
CA THR A 157 -2.84 12.98 -3.74
C THR A 157 -3.62 11.93 -4.53
N THR A 158 -3.21 11.64 -5.77
CA THR A 158 -3.80 10.55 -6.58
C THR A 158 -3.61 9.19 -5.93
N PHE A 159 -2.39 8.87 -5.47
CA PHE A 159 -2.19 7.60 -4.74
C PHE A 159 -3.05 7.51 -3.49
N ALA A 160 -3.25 8.60 -2.75
CA ALA A 160 -4.13 8.59 -1.59
C ALA A 160 -5.57 8.25 -1.98
N VAL A 161 -6.07 8.80 -3.09
CA VAL A 161 -7.40 8.49 -3.61
C VAL A 161 -7.52 7.03 -4.01
N LEU A 162 -6.60 6.53 -4.84
CA LEU A 162 -6.59 5.14 -5.29
C LEU A 162 -6.56 4.14 -4.12
N ILE A 163 -5.77 4.43 -3.08
CA ILE A 163 -5.72 3.60 -1.88
C ILE A 163 -7.07 3.62 -1.14
N VAL A 164 -7.65 4.80 -0.94
CA VAL A 164 -8.92 4.93 -0.22
C VAL A 164 -10.07 4.29 -1.00
N GLU A 165 -10.08 4.35 -2.32
CA GLU A 165 -11.07 3.64 -3.15
C GLU A 165 -11.04 2.13 -2.89
N VAL A 166 -9.85 1.52 -2.82
CA VAL A 166 -9.71 0.11 -2.45
C VAL A 166 -10.12 -0.12 -0.99
N LEU A 167 -9.66 0.72 -0.06
CA LEU A 167 -10.03 0.57 1.36
C LEU A 167 -11.55 0.62 1.57
N LYS A 168 -12.27 1.47 0.87
CA LYS A 168 -13.75 1.54 0.94
C LYS A 168 -14.44 0.26 0.46
N GLN A 169 -13.84 -0.49 -0.47
CA GLN A 169 -14.40 -1.79 -0.90
C GLN A 169 -14.28 -2.84 0.21
N PHE A 170 -13.19 -2.84 0.97
CA PHE A 170 -12.96 -3.76 2.09
C PHE A 170 -13.64 -3.31 3.39
N PHE A 171 -13.80 -2.02 3.58
CA PHE A 171 -14.30 -1.41 4.82
C PHE A 171 -15.38 -0.35 4.51
N PRO A 172 -16.53 -0.73 3.94
CA PRO A 172 -17.53 0.21 3.43
C PRO A 172 -18.18 1.09 4.52
N ALA A 173 -18.11 0.68 5.78
CA ALA A 173 -18.65 1.45 6.91
C ALA A 173 -17.66 2.51 7.45
N GLN A 174 -16.43 2.57 6.93
CA GLN A 174 -15.38 3.45 7.43
C GLN A 174 -15.33 4.76 6.62
N ASP A 175 -15.26 5.91 7.32
CA ASP A 175 -15.12 7.23 6.71
C ASP A 175 -13.63 7.63 6.65
N PHE A 176 -12.97 7.23 5.57
CA PHE A 176 -11.58 7.61 5.32
C PHE A 176 -11.49 9.06 4.86
N ARG A 177 -10.52 9.79 5.43
CA ARG A 177 -10.23 11.19 5.13
C ARG A 177 -8.78 11.38 4.74
N TYR A 178 -8.50 12.46 3.99
CA TYR A 178 -7.14 12.83 3.59
C TYR A 178 -6.63 13.98 4.43
N LYS A 179 -5.40 13.84 4.94
CA LYS A 179 -4.65 14.94 5.52
C LYS A 179 -3.49 15.29 4.60
N TRP A 180 -3.48 16.50 4.10
CA TRP A 180 -2.52 16.97 3.13
C TRP A 180 -1.07 16.78 3.62
N VAL A 181 -0.18 16.21 2.78
CA VAL A 181 -0.42 15.82 1.39
C VAL A 181 -0.57 14.30 1.24
N ASN A 182 -0.16 13.50 2.24
CA ASN A 182 0.21 12.10 2.08
C ASN A 182 -0.35 11.15 3.14
N ASP A 183 -1.22 11.64 4.02
CA ASP A 183 -1.71 10.84 5.13
C ASP A 183 -3.19 10.46 4.97
N ILE A 184 -3.52 9.22 5.34
CA ILE A 184 -4.89 8.70 5.37
C ILE A 184 -5.32 8.59 6.83
N TYR A 185 -6.49 9.10 7.12
CA TYR A 185 -7.07 9.20 8.45
C TYR A 185 -8.40 8.46 8.54
N LEU A 186 -8.69 7.97 9.74
CA LEU A 186 -9.97 7.39 10.15
C LEU A 186 -10.26 7.89 11.58
N ASN A 187 -11.44 8.47 11.80
CA ASN A 187 -11.83 9.00 13.12
C ASN A 187 -10.75 9.91 13.76
N HIS A 188 -10.22 10.84 12.97
CA HIS A 188 -9.17 11.80 13.35
C HIS A 188 -7.82 11.17 13.76
N LYS A 189 -7.62 9.86 13.52
CA LYS A 189 -6.35 9.17 13.76
C LYS A 189 -5.77 8.66 12.44
N LYS A 190 -4.44 8.70 12.33
CA LYS A 190 -3.74 8.24 11.13
C LYS A 190 -3.81 6.71 11.02
N VAL A 191 -4.27 6.21 9.88
CA VAL A 191 -4.28 4.78 9.54
C VAL A 191 -3.27 4.43 8.47
N GLY A 192 -2.72 5.41 7.77
CA GLY A 192 -1.72 5.16 6.74
C GLY A 192 -0.98 6.41 6.29
N GLY A 193 0.12 6.17 5.58
CA GLY A 193 0.93 7.21 4.97
C GLY A 193 1.55 6.75 3.65
N ILE A 194 1.80 7.70 2.77
CA ILE A 194 2.35 7.50 1.44
C ILE A 194 3.66 8.29 1.34
N LEU A 195 4.67 7.67 0.76
CA LEU A 195 5.95 8.30 0.49
C LEU A 195 6.29 8.15 -0.99
N THR A 196 6.23 9.23 -1.75
CA THR A 196 6.60 9.25 -3.16
C THR A 196 7.96 9.89 -3.33
N GLU A 197 8.93 9.15 -3.86
CA GLU A 197 10.27 9.64 -4.19
C GLU A 197 10.54 9.41 -5.68
N ALA A 198 11.07 10.44 -6.35
CA ALA A 198 11.51 10.34 -7.73
C ALA A 198 12.98 9.93 -7.78
N VAL A 199 13.30 8.96 -8.63
CA VAL A 199 14.68 8.59 -8.97
C VAL A 199 15.01 9.19 -10.33
N VAL A 200 15.99 10.10 -10.35
CA VAL A 200 16.39 10.85 -11.54
C VAL A 200 17.57 10.15 -12.20
N ASP A 201 17.50 9.98 -13.50
CA ASP A 201 18.64 9.62 -14.32
C ASP A 201 19.55 10.86 -14.48
N LEU A 202 20.77 10.74 -14.01
CA LEU A 202 21.72 11.85 -14.00
C LEU A 202 22.22 12.23 -15.40
N GLU A 203 22.21 11.30 -16.35
CA GLU A 203 22.66 11.55 -17.73
C GLU A 203 21.59 12.29 -18.53
N SER A 204 20.36 11.77 -18.53
CA SER A 204 19.24 12.39 -19.24
C SER A 204 18.59 13.55 -18.48
N ARG A 205 18.82 13.66 -17.17
CA ARG A 205 18.16 14.59 -16.23
C ARG A 205 16.63 14.45 -16.22
N THR A 206 16.13 13.28 -16.59
CA THR A 206 14.70 12.95 -16.54
C THR A 206 14.39 12.03 -15.37
N THR A 207 13.16 11.99 -14.93
CA THR A 207 12.73 11.02 -13.92
C THR A 207 12.64 9.65 -14.56
N ALA A 208 13.54 8.75 -14.20
CA ALA A 208 13.56 7.38 -14.73
C ALA A 208 12.48 6.50 -14.06
N SER A 209 12.28 6.67 -12.76
CA SER A 209 11.32 5.87 -11.98
C SER A 209 10.82 6.62 -10.75
N LEU A 210 9.67 6.19 -10.27
CA LEU A 210 9.12 6.58 -8.97
C LEU A 210 9.23 5.41 -8.01
N VAL A 211 9.54 5.70 -6.76
CA VAL A 211 9.41 4.74 -5.67
C VAL A 211 8.31 5.22 -4.73
N VAL A 212 7.22 4.49 -4.69
CA VAL A 212 6.03 4.83 -3.90
C VAL A 212 5.92 3.87 -2.74
N GLY A 213 6.24 4.34 -1.53
CA GLY A 213 6.09 3.60 -0.28
C GLY A 213 4.72 3.82 0.32
N ILE A 214 4.09 2.74 0.76
CA ILE A 214 2.77 2.75 1.37
C ILE A 214 2.82 1.97 2.66
N GLY A 215 2.44 2.62 3.76
CA GLY A 215 2.26 2.00 5.06
C GLY A 215 0.81 2.14 5.53
N LEU A 216 0.16 1.01 5.86
CA LEU A 216 -1.21 0.97 6.37
C LEU A 216 -1.26 0.17 7.66
N ASN A 217 -1.92 0.72 8.68
CA ASN A 217 -2.21 0.04 9.94
C ASN A 217 -3.54 -0.71 9.79
N ILE A 218 -3.48 -2.03 9.61
CA ILE A 218 -4.71 -2.83 9.36
C ILE A 218 -5.33 -3.27 10.68
N THR A 219 -4.62 -4.07 11.47
CA THR A 219 -5.08 -4.56 12.78
C THR A 219 -4.21 -4.08 13.94
N THR A 220 -3.32 -3.11 13.71
CA THR A 220 -2.42 -2.59 14.73
C THR A 220 -3.22 -1.94 15.85
N LYS A 221 -3.08 -2.46 17.05
CA LYS A 221 -3.78 -1.97 18.27
C LYS A 221 -2.82 -1.30 19.26
N GLU A 222 -1.59 -1.81 19.32
CA GLU A 222 -0.57 -1.33 20.25
C GLU A 222 0.38 -0.41 19.51
N PHE A 223 0.38 0.85 19.90
CA PHE A 223 1.27 1.89 19.37
C PHE A 223 2.19 2.40 20.48
N PRO A 224 3.43 2.83 20.15
CA PRO A 224 4.29 3.58 21.06
C PRO A 224 3.56 4.78 21.67
N LEU A 225 3.97 5.22 22.86
CA LEU A 225 3.30 6.26 23.63
C LEU A 225 3.08 7.57 22.85
N ASP A 226 4.04 7.95 22.02
CA ASP A 226 3.99 9.17 21.19
C ASP A 226 3.01 9.07 20.01
N LEU A 227 2.57 7.84 19.64
CA LEU A 227 1.64 7.55 18.55
C LEU A 227 0.24 7.11 19.01
N LYS A 228 0.09 6.69 20.28
CA LYS A 228 -1.14 6.08 20.81
C LYS A 228 -2.41 6.89 20.54
N ASP A 229 -2.32 8.20 20.64
CA ASP A 229 -3.46 9.10 20.43
C ASP A 229 -3.54 9.63 18.99
N LYS A 230 -2.52 9.41 18.17
CA LYS A 230 -2.40 9.95 16.81
C LYS A 230 -2.63 8.91 15.71
N ALA A 231 -2.49 7.62 16.02
CA ALA A 231 -2.62 6.53 15.05
C ALA A 231 -3.64 5.48 15.51
N THR A 232 -4.17 4.73 14.55
CA THR A 232 -5.09 3.61 14.80
C THR A 232 -4.99 2.58 13.70
N GLY A 233 -5.43 1.35 13.97
CA GLY A 233 -5.71 0.35 12.95
C GLY A 233 -7.09 0.53 12.34
N ILE A 234 -7.29 -0.02 11.14
CA ILE A 234 -8.56 0.06 10.42
C ILE A 234 -9.53 -1.02 10.94
N ALA A 235 -9.33 -2.26 10.52
CA ALA A 235 -10.11 -3.45 10.91
C ALA A 235 -9.44 -4.70 10.31
N PRO A 236 -9.77 -5.92 10.78
CA PRO A 236 -9.28 -7.15 10.19
C PRO A 236 -9.70 -7.31 8.72
N ALA A 237 -8.76 -7.78 7.89
CA ALA A 237 -8.96 -8.12 6.49
C ALA A 237 -7.98 -9.21 6.06
N ASP A 238 -8.26 -9.88 4.95
CA ASP A 238 -7.27 -10.67 4.23
C ASP A 238 -6.22 -9.73 3.62
N ARG A 239 -5.02 -9.69 4.24
CA ARG A 239 -3.93 -8.81 3.84
C ARG A 239 -3.39 -9.14 2.45
N ASN A 240 -3.41 -10.42 2.05
CA ASN A 240 -2.96 -10.83 0.71
C ASN A 240 -3.91 -10.30 -0.37
N LEU A 241 -5.21 -10.46 -0.17
CA LEU A 241 -6.21 -9.94 -1.10
C LEU A 241 -6.20 -8.41 -1.13
N LEU A 242 -6.13 -7.76 0.03
CA LEU A 242 -6.12 -6.30 0.13
C LEU A 242 -4.90 -5.70 -0.59
N VAL A 243 -3.69 -6.21 -0.32
CA VAL A 243 -2.48 -5.70 -0.98
C VAL A 243 -2.49 -5.97 -2.48
N SER A 244 -3.04 -7.10 -2.92
CA SER A 244 -3.20 -7.41 -4.35
C SER A 244 -4.06 -6.36 -5.06
N ARG A 245 -5.20 -5.99 -4.47
CA ARG A 245 -6.08 -4.95 -5.03
C ARG A 245 -5.42 -3.57 -5.03
N LEU A 246 -4.67 -3.23 -3.98
CA LEU A 246 -3.90 -1.98 -3.93
C LEU A 246 -2.85 -1.92 -5.02
N ILE A 247 -2.07 -2.98 -5.21
CA ILE A 247 -1.03 -3.08 -6.23
C ILE A 247 -1.62 -2.94 -7.63
N GLU A 248 -2.68 -3.68 -7.94
CA GLU A 248 -3.35 -3.62 -9.24
C GLU A 248 -3.93 -2.23 -9.51
N THR A 249 -4.64 -1.66 -8.54
CA THR A 249 -5.26 -0.34 -8.69
C THR A 249 -4.20 0.73 -8.96
N ILE A 250 -3.10 0.73 -8.22
CA ILE A 250 -2.00 1.68 -8.42
C ILE A 250 -1.32 1.45 -9.77
N ALA A 251 -0.95 0.20 -10.10
CA ALA A 251 -0.24 -0.12 -11.33
C ALA A 251 -1.04 0.22 -12.60
N ASN A 252 -2.36 0.11 -12.55
CA ASN A 252 -3.22 0.38 -13.69
C ASN A 252 -3.57 1.87 -13.86
N ASN A 253 -3.42 2.69 -12.81
CA ASN A 253 -3.91 4.07 -12.83
C ASN A 253 -2.82 5.14 -12.58
N TYR A 254 -1.59 4.75 -12.21
CA TYR A 254 -0.55 5.73 -11.85
C TYR A 254 -0.14 6.65 -13.01
N SER A 255 -0.28 6.20 -14.26
CA SER A 255 0.05 7.00 -15.45
C SER A 255 -0.97 8.10 -15.73
N ASP A 256 -2.19 7.98 -15.18
CA ASP A 256 -3.29 8.96 -15.30
C ASP A 256 -3.39 9.86 -14.06
N TYR A 257 -2.27 10.07 -13.36
CA TYR A 257 -2.24 10.77 -12.07
C TYR A 257 -2.70 12.23 -12.14
N ASP A 258 -2.67 12.86 -13.32
CA ASP A 258 -3.11 14.21 -13.58
C ASP A 258 -4.59 14.33 -13.97
N ASN A 259 -5.33 13.22 -13.92
CA ASN A 259 -6.77 13.22 -14.11
C ASN A 259 -7.46 14.09 -13.02
N PRO A 260 -8.18 15.15 -13.43
CA PRO A 260 -8.78 16.10 -12.48
C PRO A 260 -9.75 15.46 -11.49
N GLN A 261 -10.33 14.31 -11.81
CA GLN A 261 -11.27 13.60 -10.94
C GLN A 261 -10.60 13.14 -9.64
N TYR A 262 -9.34 12.68 -9.69
CA TYR A 262 -8.62 12.27 -8.48
C TYR A 262 -8.38 13.45 -7.54
N LEU A 263 -7.98 14.58 -8.09
CA LEU A 263 -7.77 15.77 -7.27
C LEU A 263 -9.08 16.28 -6.66
N GLU A 264 -10.18 16.21 -7.40
CA GLU A 264 -11.49 16.61 -6.89
C GLU A 264 -11.97 15.67 -5.77
N GLN A 265 -11.82 14.36 -5.92
CA GLN A 265 -12.10 13.39 -4.87
C GLN A 265 -11.22 13.62 -3.63
N TYR A 266 -9.94 13.97 -3.83
CA TYR A 266 -9.04 14.30 -2.74
C TYR A 266 -9.51 15.56 -1.99
N ARG A 267 -9.94 16.62 -2.69
CA ARG A 267 -10.50 17.84 -2.09
C ARG A 267 -11.74 17.55 -1.27
N GLN A 268 -12.68 16.78 -1.82
CA GLN A 268 -13.94 16.41 -1.14
C GLN A 268 -13.70 15.58 0.12
N GLY A 269 -12.71 14.68 0.10
CA GLY A 269 -12.33 13.87 1.26
C GLY A 269 -11.30 14.54 2.19
N SER A 270 -10.88 15.77 1.91
CA SER A 270 -9.88 16.47 2.73
C SER A 270 -10.45 16.85 4.10
N MET A 271 -9.73 16.49 5.17
CA MET A 271 -10.11 16.85 6.54
C MET A 271 -9.59 18.23 6.98
N ILE A 272 -8.81 18.92 6.13
CA ILE A 272 -8.18 20.18 6.51
C ILE A 272 -8.78 21.38 5.80
N LEU A 273 -9.43 21.23 4.66
CA LEU A 273 -10.02 22.35 3.94
C LEU A 273 -11.11 23.04 4.77
N GLY A 274 -11.00 24.36 4.87
CA GLY A 274 -11.87 25.19 5.70
C GLY A 274 -11.43 25.27 7.17
N GLN A 275 -10.52 24.41 7.62
CA GLN A 275 -10.07 24.37 9.01
C GLN A 275 -8.87 25.28 9.24
N GLU A 276 -8.73 25.77 10.49
CA GLU A 276 -7.51 26.40 10.95
C GLU A 276 -6.42 25.34 11.16
N VAL A 277 -5.24 25.56 10.59
CA VAL A 277 -4.13 24.61 10.59
C VAL A 277 -2.82 25.27 10.95
N ASP A 278 -1.91 24.50 11.56
CA ASP A 278 -0.50 24.84 11.66
C ASP A 278 0.27 24.01 10.63
N LEU A 279 0.82 24.67 9.62
CA LEU A 279 1.68 24.07 8.59
C LEU A 279 3.14 24.29 8.93
N LEU A 280 3.91 23.23 9.09
CA LEU A 280 5.35 23.26 9.25
C LEU A 280 6.04 23.22 7.87
N VAL A 281 6.79 24.28 7.54
CA VAL A 281 7.55 24.40 6.30
C VAL A 281 8.97 24.81 6.63
N ASN A 282 9.97 23.99 6.28
CA ASN A 282 11.40 24.24 6.55
C ASN A 282 11.71 24.61 8.02
N GLY A 283 10.98 24.01 8.97
CA GLY A 283 11.14 24.27 10.40
C GLY A 283 10.32 25.43 10.95
N GLU A 284 9.67 26.23 10.10
CA GLU A 284 8.79 27.34 10.52
C GLU A 284 7.32 26.90 10.54
N ALA A 285 6.61 27.24 11.60
CA ALA A 285 5.17 27.01 11.71
C ALA A 285 4.37 28.19 11.13
N ILE A 286 3.49 27.89 10.21
CA ILE A 286 2.61 28.86 9.54
C ILE A 286 1.17 28.53 9.92
N ALA A 287 0.56 29.40 10.72
CA ALA A 287 -0.83 29.28 11.12
C ALA A 287 -1.78 29.97 10.13
N GLY A 288 -2.94 29.38 9.89
CA GLY A 288 -3.98 29.99 9.08
C GLY A 288 -5.04 28.99 8.62
N ILE A 289 -5.99 29.46 7.84
CA ILE A 289 -7.07 28.63 7.31
C ILE A 289 -6.63 27.96 6.00
N ALA A 290 -6.73 26.64 5.93
CA ALA A 290 -6.51 25.88 4.70
C ALA A 290 -7.64 26.18 3.69
N LYS A 291 -7.39 27.01 2.71
CA LYS A 291 -8.41 27.53 1.80
C LYS A 291 -8.66 26.64 0.59
N LYS A 292 -7.59 26.10 0.01
CA LYS A 292 -7.69 25.39 -1.27
C LYS A 292 -6.50 24.46 -1.47
N ILE A 293 -6.74 23.36 -2.13
CA ILE A 293 -5.70 22.53 -2.75
C ILE A 293 -5.71 22.89 -4.24
N GLU A 294 -4.60 23.42 -4.74
CA GLU A 294 -4.45 23.92 -6.11
C GLU A 294 -4.42 22.75 -7.13
N ASN A 295 -4.47 23.08 -8.43
CA ASN A 295 -4.54 22.05 -9.47
C ASN A 295 -3.25 21.23 -9.63
N ASP A 296 -2.15 21.69 -9.06
CA ASP A 296 -0.87 20.96 -8.96
C ASP A 296 -0.72 20.19 -7.63
N GLY A 297 -1.76 20.20 -6.78
CA GLY A 297 -1.76 19.56 -5.46
C GLY A 297 -1.17 20.42 -4.34
N ALA A 298 -0.73 21.65 -4.60
CA ALA A 298 -0.23 22.57 -3.58
C ALA A 298 -1.34 23.06 -2.64
N LEU A 299 -0.98 23.38 -1.39
CA LEU A 299 -1.90 23.86 -0.38
C LEU A 299 -1.84 25.40 -0.24
N THR A 300 -2.95 26.09 -0.41
CA THR A 300 -3.10 27.52 -0.17
C THR A 300 -3.66 27.75 1.22
N ILE A 301 -2.93 28.51 2.05
CA ILE A 301 -3.32 28.92 3.40
C ILE A 301 -3.58 30.43 3.40
N ARG A 302 -4.62 30.84 4.09
CA ARG A 302 -4.93 32.25 4.39
C ARG A 302 -4.57 32.53 5.85
N SER A 303 -3.61 33.41 6.08
CA SER A 303 -3.22 33.89 7.40
C SER A 303 -4.23 34.87 8.00
N ALA A 304 -4.09 35.18 9.29
CA ALA A 304 -5.01 36.07 10.02
C ALA A 304 -5.04 37.51 9.46
N ASP A 305 -3.96 37.98 8.83
CA ASP A 305 -3.91 39.28 8.13
C ASP A 305 -4.64 39.28 6.77
N GLY A 306 -5.27 38.17 6.40
CA GLY A 306 -6.03 38.00 5.15
C GLY A 306 -5.18 37.62 3.93
N LYS A 307 -3.87 37.62 4.03
CA LYS A 307 -2.98 37.21 2.92
C LYS A 307 -3.04 35.72 2.68
N THR A 308 -2.89 35.35 1.42
CA THR A 308 -2.81 33.92 1.01
C THR A 308 -1.40 33.58 0.58
N LYS A 309 -0.96 32.37 0.95
CA LYS A 309 0.32 31.81 0.50
C LYS A 309 0.13 30.34 0.11
N THR A 310 0.73 29.94 -1.01
CA THR A 310 0.64 28.57 -1.53
C THR A 310 1.94 27.81 -1.29
N PHE A 311 1.82 26.55 -0.88
CA PHE A 311 2.91 25.67 -0.47
C PHE A 311 2.86 24.35 -1.24
N ASN A 312 3.94 24.01 -1.92
CA ASN A 312 4.08 22.73 -2.63
C ASN A 312 4.54 21.59 -1.69
N SER A 313 5.05 21.93 -0.53
CA SER A 313 5.52 20.98 0.48
C SER A 313 5.33 21.53 1.89
N GLY A 314 5.25 20.64 2.85
CA GLY A 314 5.08 20.98 4.26
C GLY A 314 4.40 19.83 4.99
N GLU A 315 4.11 20.04 6.25
CA GLU A 315 3.35 19.11 7.07
C GLU A 315 2.33 19.87 7.91
N VAL A 316 1.08 19.46 7.81
CA VAL A 316 0.03 19.95 8.70
C VAL A 316 0.20 19.25 10.05
N VAL A 317 0.76 19.96 11.04
CA VAL A 317 1.05 19.39 12.37
C VAL A 317 -0.13 19.48 13.31
N LYS A 318 -1.02 20.46 13.10
CA LYS A 318 -2.21 20.65 13.89
C LYS A 318 -3.40 20.99 13.00
N VAL A 319 -4.58 20.50 13.36
CA VAL A 319 -5.86 20.85 12.76
C VAL A 319 -6.80 21.20 13.91
N ASN A 320 -7.30 22.43 13.92
CA ASN A 320 -8.31 22.86 14.89
C ASN A 320 -9.69 22.64 14.26
N PHE A 321 -10.38 21.59 14.68
CA PHE A 321 -11.75 21.38 14.24
C PHE A 321 -12.66 22.33 15.03
N GLU A 322 -13.48 23.13 14.34
CA GLU A 322 -14.56 23.86 15.00
C GLU A 322 -15.47 22.85 15.70
N LYS A 323 -15.82 23.15 16.97
CA LYS A 323 -16.69 22.31 17.80
C LYS A 323 -18.14 22.37 17.34
#